data_caa57f440ef00fafab2f9a591aeab522
#
_entry.id   caa57f440ef00fafab2f9a591aeab522
#
_cell.length_a   1.000
_cell.length_b   1.000
_cell.length_c   1.000
_cell.angle_alpha   90.00
_cell.angle_beta   90.00
_cell.angle_gamma   90.00
#
_symmetry.space_group_name_H-M   'P 1'
#
loop_
_entity.id
_entity.type
_entity.pdbx_description
1 polymer ?
#
loop_
_entity_poly.entity_id
_entity_poly.type
_entity_poly.pdbx_seq_one_letter_code
_entity_poly.pdbx_strand_id
1 'polypeptide(L)'
;MVKKVLIVEDYEDTREFMKFLLETYGYHVLEATNGIEAVDRMKQGHPDLILMDISLPVVDGLTATRAIREFEGTSKVPIIAITAFGKNYYTKAMEAGCNDLIDKPVDFDVLEPILDHYLAP
;
A
#
# COMPACT_ATOMS: atom_id res chain seq x y z
N MET A 1 8.18 -18.66 3.91
CA MET A 1 6.91 -18.17 4.50
C MET A 1 6.20 -17.25 3.52
N VAL A 2 4.89 -17.33 3.52
CA VAL A 2 4.08 -16.49 2.64
C VAL A 2 4.11 -15.04 3.13
N LYS A 3 4.46 -14.12 2.24
CA LYS A 3 4.45 -12.70 2.55
C LYS A 3 3.03 -12.15 2.49
N LYS A 4 2.74 -11.17 3.33
CA LYS A 4 1.43 -10.51 3.40
C LYS A 4 1.52 -9.12 2.81
N VAL A 5 0.57 -8.79 1.93
CA VAL A 5 0.45 -7.46 1.33
C VAL A 5 -0.89 -6.87 1.73
N LEU A 6 -0.86 -5.67 2.30
CA LEU A 6 -2.07 -4.93 2.60
C LEU A 6 -2.40 -4.01 1.43
N ILE A 7 -3.58 -4.16 0.87
CA ILE A 7 -4.10 -3.27 -0.17
C ILE A 7 -5.07 -2.29 0.49
N VAL A 8 -4.82 -0.99 0.31
CA VAL A 8 -5.71 0.07 0.80
C VAL A 8 -6.28 0.79 -0.41
N GLU A 9 -7.52 0.50 -0.74
CA GLU A 9 -8.21 0.99 -1.93
C GLU A 9 -9.72 1.00 -1.67
N ASP A 10 -10.39 2.12 -1.87
CA ASP A 10 -11.82 2.23 -1.63
C ASP A 10 -12.68 1.70 -2.78
N TYR A 11 -12.17 1.70 -4.01
CA TYR A 11 -12.91 1.23 -5.17
C TYR A 11 -12.85 -0.30 -5.23
N GLU A 12 -14.00 -0.94 -5.09
CA GLU A 12 -14.09 -2.39 -4.96
C GLU A 12 -13.47 -3.14 -6.13
N ASP A 13 -13.82 -2.73 -7.36
CA ASP A 13 -13.32 -3.43 -8.56
C ASP A 13 -11.79 -3.38 -8.66
N THR A 14 -11.20 -2.22 -8.38
CA THR A 14 -9.75 -2.06 -8.39
C THR A 14 -9.11 -2.90 -7.28
N ARG A 15 -9.70 -2.88 -6.09
CA ARG A 15 -9.19 -3.66 -4.95
C ARG A 15 -9.23 -5.15 -5.25
N GLU A 16 -10.32 -5.64 -5.81
CA GLU A 16 -10.47 -7.07 -6.16
C GLU A 16 -9.48 -7.48 -7.24
N PHE A 17 -9.27 -6.62 -8.25
CA PHE A 17 -8.30 -6.88 -9.30
C PHE A 17 -6.89 -6.99 -8.73
N MET A 18 -6.49 -6.04 -7.90
CA MET A 18 -5.17 -6.06 -7.27
C MET A 18 -4.99 -7.30 -6.37
N LYS A 19 -6.04 -7.67 -5.63
CA LYS A 19 -6.02 -8.87 -4.80
C LYS A 19 -5.79 -10.11 -5.64
N PHE A 20 -6.52 -10.24 -6.75
CA PHE A 20 -6.35 -11.36 -7.67
C PHE A 20 -4.90 -11.45 -8.15
N LEU A 21 -4.33 -10.33 -8.58
CA LEU A 21 -2.97 -10.28 -9.07
C LEU A 21 -1.96 -10.75 -8.02
N LEU A 22 -2.08 -10.19 -6.82
CA LEU A 22 -1.15 -10.50 -5.73
C LEU A 22 -1.27 -11.95 -5.29
N GLU A 23 -2.48 -12.48 -5.24
CA GLU A 23 -2.68 -13.90 -4.91
C GLU A 23 -2.09 -14.81 -5.98
N THR A 24 -2.17 -14.39 -7.24
CA THR A 24 -1.55 -15.13 -8.35
C THR A 24 -0.03 -15.20 -8.17
N TYR A 25 0.59 -14.18 -7.60
CA TYR A 25 2.02 -14.18 -7.29
C TYR A 25 2.37 -14.94 -6.01
N GLY A 26 1.36 -15.46 -5.30
CA GLY A 26 1.59 -16.25 -4.08
C GLY A 26 1.56 -15.45 -2.79
N TYR A 27 1.14 -14.19 -2.82
CA TYR A 27 1.04 -13.38 -1.61
C TYR A 27 -0.29 -13.60 -0.90
N HIS A 28 -0.27 -13.47 0.43
CA HIS A 28 -1.49 -13.39 1.23
C HIS A 28 -1.93 -11.93 1.27
N VAL A 29 -3.19 -11.65 0.97
CA VAL A 29 -3.69 -10.29 0.85
C VAL A 29 -4.57 -9.90 2.02
N LEU A 30 -4.28 -8.74 2.61
CA LEU A 30 -5.14 -8.06 3.57
C LEU A 30 -5.75 -6.87 2.85
N GLU A 31 -6.96 -6.47 3.23
CA GLU A 31 -7.69 -5.39 2.56
C GLU A 31 -8.16 -4.33 3.52
N ALA A 32 -8.12 -3.08 3.08
CA ALA A 32 -8.70 -1.93 3.78
C ALA A 32 -9.32 -1.00 2.74
N THR A 33 -10.39 -0.31 3.12
CA THR A 33 -11.14 0.56 2.21
C THR A 33 -10.95 2.04 2.50
N ASN A 34 -10.28 2.37 3.59
CA ASN A 34 -9.99 3.76 3.97
C ASN A 34 -8.78 3.81 4.89
N GLY A 35 -8.36 5.04 5.24
CA GLY A 35 -7.17 5.24 6.04
C GLY A 35 -7.28 4.71 7.47
N ILE A 36 -8.47 4.73 8.05
CA ILE A 36 -8.67 4.21 9.42
C ILE A 36 -8.50 2.69 9.41
N GLU A 37 -9.14 2.02 8.46
CA GLU A 37 -9.00 0.57 8.30
C GLU A 37 -7.56 0.18 8.01
N ALA A 38 -6.84 1.01 7.23
CA ALA A 38 -5.44 0.74 6.92
C ALA A 38 -4.60 0.65 8.20
N VAL A 39 -4.77 1.61 9.10
CA VAL A 39 -4.04 1.62 10.37
C VAL A 39 -4.41 0.38 11.21
N ASP A 40 -5.70 0.07 11.29
CA ASP A 40 -6.17 -1.10 12.05
C ASP A 40 -5.63 -2.41 11.49
N ARG A 41 -5.68 -2.58 10.16
CA ARG A 41 -5.15 -3.78 9.51
C ARG A 41 -3.65 -3.92 9.70
N MET A 42 -2.94 -2.79 9.67
CA MET A 42 -1.51 -2.78 9.93
C MET A 42 -1.20 -3.30 11.33
N LYS A 43 -1.91 -2.80 12.33
CA LYS A 43 -1.69 -3.20 13.73
C LYS A 43 -2.03 -4.65 13.99
N GLN A 44 -3.10 -5.16 13.37
CA GLN A 44 -3.59 -6.51 13.60
C GLN A 44 -2.92 -7.55 12.72
N GLY A 45 -2.64 -7.20 11.48
CA GLY A 45 -2.21 -8.15 10.45
C GLY A 45 -0.72 -8.21 10.20
N HIS A 46 0.04 -7.20 10.61
CA HIS A 46 1.49 -7.12 10.40
C HIS A 46 1.90 -7.42 8.96
N PRO A 47 1.41 -6.66 7.97
CA PRO A 47 1.79 -6.90 6.58
C PRO A 47 3.26 -6.65 6.35
N ASP A 48 3.80 -7.30 5.32
CA ASP A 48 5.19 -7.13 4.90
C ASP A 48 5.37 -5.97 3.93
N LEU A 49 4.28 -5.50 3.33
CA LEU A 49 4.25 -4.36 2.41
C LEU A 49 2.84 -3.81 2.34
N ILE A 50 2.72 -2.49 2.15
CA ILE A 50 1.42 -1.83 2.01
C ILE A 50 1.35 -1.12 0.66
N LEU A 51 0.29 -1.38 -0.10
CA LEU A 51 -0.06 -0.63 -1.30
C LEU A 51 -1.13 0.37 -0.89
N MET A 52 -0.79 1.65 -0.85
CA MET A 52 -1.62 2.71 -0.26
C MET A 52 -2.12 3.68 -1.31
N ASP A 53 -3.42 3.64 -1.60
CA ASP A 53 -4.05 4.67 -2.43
C ASP A 53 -4.00 6.00 -1.65
N ILE A 54 -3.54 7.06 -2.31
CA ILE A 54 -3.47 8.38 -1.70
C ILE A 54 -4.86 9.00 -1.57
N SER A 55 -5.73 8.79 -2.55
CA SER A 55 -7.07 9.40 -2.62
C SER A 55 -8.12 8.52 -1.94
N LEU A 56 -8.06 8.44 -0.61
CA LEU A 56 -8.99 7.63 0.18
C LEU A 56 -10.06 8.49 0.86
N PRO A 57 -11.26 7.92 1.09
CA PRO A 57 -12.27 8.60 1.88
C PRO A 57 -11.93 8.55 3.38
N VAL A 58 -12.57 9.41 4.17
CA VAL A 58 -12.47 9.51 5.63
C VAL A 58 -11.11 10.01 6.08
N VAL A 59 -10.07 9.20 5.93
CA VAL A 59 -8.68 9.58 6.20
C VAL A 59 -7.88 9.22 4.95
N ASP A 60 -7.22 10.20 4.33
CA ASP A 60 -6.47 9.99 3.10
C ASP A 60 -5.21 9.13 3.33
N GLY A 61 -4.63 8.66 2.21
CA GLY A 61 -3.50 7.73 2.28
C GLY A 61 -2.23 8.33 2.88
N LEU A 62 -1.98 9.62 2.70
CA LEU A 62 -0.80 10.26 3.29
C LEU A 62 -0.94 10.40 4.80
N THR A 63 -2.14 10.77 5.27
CA THR A 63 -2.42 10.84 6.71
C THR A 63 -2.31 9.47 7.35
N ALA A 64 -2.85 8.43 6.68
CA ALA A 64 -2.74 7.05 7.16
C ALA A 64 -1.27 6.62 7.22
N THR A 65 -0.48 6.98 6.21
CA THR A 65 0.96 6.66 6.17
C THR A 65 1.68 7.27 7.36
N ARG A 66 1.42 8.55 7.67
CA ARG A 66 2.03 9.20 8.83
C ARG A 66 1.67 8.49 10.12
N ALA A 67 0.39 8.10 10.27
CA ALA A 67 -0.07 7.40 11.46
C ALA A 67 0.61 6.03 11.60
N ILE A 68 0.77 5.31 10.51
CA ILE A 68 1.47 4.02 10.51
C ILE A 68 2.92 4.21 10.93
N ARG A 69 3.59 5.22 10.40
CA ARG A 69 5.00 5.49 10.73
C ARG A 69 5.20 5.86 12.19
N GLU A 70 4.22 6.49 12.82
CA GLU A 70 4.26 6.84 14.23
C GLU A 70 4.01 5.64 15.14
N PHE A 71 3.36 4.60 14.63
CA PHE A 71 3.07 3.42 15.44
C PHE A 71 4.35 2.60 15.64
N GLU A 72 4.65 2.30 16.91
CA GLU A 72 5.85 1.56 17.27
C GLU A 72 5.84 0.16 16.65
N GLY A 73 6.95 -0.22 16.05
CA GLY A 73 7.11 -1.52 15.41
C GLY A 73 6.71 -1.56 13.94
N THR A 74 6.12 -0.49 13.42
CA THR A 74 5.67 -0.44 12.02
C THR A 74 6.44 0.55 11.17
N SER A 75 7.42 1.24 11.74
CA SER A 75 8.17 2.31 11.06
C SER A 75 8.97 1.85 9.86
N LYS A 76 9.21 0.55 9.72
CA LYS A 76 10.03 -0.02 8.64
C LYS A 76 9.25 -0.74 7.54
N VAL A 77 7.94 -0.90 7.69
CA VAL A 77 7.17 -1.59 6.65
C VAL A 77 7.22 -0.78 5.35
N PRO A 78 7.53 -1.40 4.20
CA PRO A 78 7.48 -0.67 2.93
C PRO A 78 6.06 -0.22 2.62
N ILE A 79 5.91 1.07 2.32
CA ILE A 79 4.62 1.65 1.91
C ILE A 79 4.80 2.23 0.52
N ILE A 80 4.03 1.71 -0.43
CA ILE A 80 4.06 2.13 -1.82
C ILE A 80 2.81 2.96 -2.07
N ALA A 81 2.99 4.24 -2.34
CA ALA A 81 1.87 5.13 -2.64
C ALA A 81 1.34 4.83 -4.04
N ILE A 82 0.02 4.86 -4.21
CA ILE A 82 -0.63 4.70 -5.51
C ILE A 82 -1.47 5.96 -5.76
N THR A 83 -1.29 6.59 -6.92
CA THR A 83 -1.97 7.85 -7.22
C THR A 83 -2.23 8.02 -8.72
N ALA A 84 -3.33 8.71 -9.05
CA ALA A 84 -3.60 9.13 -10.42
C ALA A 84 -2.83 10.39 -10.83
N PHE A 85 -2.15 11.04 -9.89
CA PHE A 85 -1.54 12.35 -10.09
C PHE A 85 -0.01 12.33 -10.15
N GLY A 86 0.58 11.16 -10.09
CA GLY A 86 2.00 10.94 -10.37
C GLY A 86 2.96 11.89 -9.66
N LYS A 87 3.74 12.61 -10.47
CA LYS A 87 4.81 13.47 -9.99
C LYS A 87 4.36 14.56 -9.02
N ASN A 88 3.09 14.99 -9.10
CA ASN A 88 2.58 16.05 -8.23
C ASN A 88 2.54 15.65 -6.76
N TYR A 89 2.50 14.35 -6.48
CA TYR A 89 2.43 13.83 -5.12
C TYR A 89 3.70 13.15 -4.64
N TYR A 90 4.70 13.03 -5.50
CA TYR A 90 5.91 12.28 -5.14
C TYR A 90 6.57 12.83 -3.86
N THR A 91 6.84 14.14 -3.83
CA THR A 91 7.49 14.75 -2.67
C THR A 91 6.64 14.60 -1.40
N LYS A 92 5.35 14.85 -1.50
CA LYS A 92 4.43 14.71 -0.36
C LYS A 92 4.36 13.27 0.14
N ALA A 93 4.37 12.30 -0.78
CA ALA A 93 4.34 10.89 -0.40
C ALA A 93 5.62 10.51 0.35
N MET A 94 6.78 10.91 -0.17
CA MET A 94 8.05 10.63 0.49
C MET A 94 8.14 11.30 1.86
N GLU A 95 7.69 12.54 1.97
CA GLU A 95 7.67 13.26 3.25
C GLU A 95 6.74 12.62 4.27
N ALA A 96 5.64 12.01 3.79
CA ALA A 96 4.71 11.30 4.69
C ALA A 96 5.27 9.97 5.18
N GLY A 97 6.28 9.44 4.51
CA GLY A 97 6.94 8.20 4.92
C GLY A 97 6.78 7.05 3.94
N CYS A 98 6.28 7.31 2.72
CA CYS A 98 6.23 6.28 1.67
C CYS A 98 7.63 5.97 1.16
N ASN A 99 7.81 4.73 0.70
CA ASN A 99 9.09 4.28 0.15
C ASN A 99 9.15 4.42 -1.37
N ASP A 100 7.99 4.40 -2.03
CA ASP A 100 7.92 4.45 -3.47
C ASP A 100 6.55 4.93 -3.91
N LEU A 101 6.37 5.15 -5.22
CA LEU A 101 5.10 5.64 -5.76
C LEU A 101 4.83 4.99 -7.10
N ILE A 102 3.58 4.57 -7.32
CA ILE A 102 3.10 3.99 -8.57
C ILE A 102 1.95 4.85 -9.10
N ASP A 103 2.00 5.16 -10.39
CA ASP A 103 0.89 5.85 -11.06
C ASP A 103 -0.25 4.89 -11.38
N LYS A 104 -1.48 5.38 -11.27
CA LYS A 104 -2.65 4.65 -11.76
C LYS A 104 -2.76 4.79 -13.28
N PRO A 105 -3.26 3.76 -13.98
CA PRO A 105 -3.66 2.45 -13.48
C PRO A 105 -2.44 1.60 -13.10
N VAL A 106 -2.61 0.75 -12.08
CA VAL A 106 -1.51 -0.11 -11.64
C VAL A 106 -1.23 -1.16 -12.72
N ASP A 107 0.01 -1.17 -13.19
CA ASP A 107 0.46 -2.05 -14.26
C ASP A 107 1.37 -3.12 -13.65
N PHE A 108 1.20 -4.35 -14.10
CA PHE A 108 2.02 -5.49 -13.70
C PHE A 108 3.50 -5.25 -13.93
N ASP A 109 3.84 -4.65 -15.07
CA ASP A 109 5.23 -4.41 -15.44
C ASP A 109 5.93 -3.45 -14.48
N VAL A 110 5.15 -2.65 -13.76
CA VAL A 110 5.66 -1.72 -12.74
C VAL A 110 5.57 -2.33 -11.35
N LEU A 111 4.46 -3.01 -11.04
CA LEU A 111 4.22 -3.56 -9.71
C LEU A 111 5.15 -4.72 -9.37
N GLU A 112 5.34 -5.65 -10.29
CA GLU A 112 6.14 -6.85 -10.02
C GLU A 112 7.58 -6.52 -9.62
N PRO A 113 8.32 -5.65 -10.33
CA PRO A 113 9.67 -5.27 -9.90
C PRO A 113 9.70 -4.62 -8.51
N ILE A 114 8.69 -3.85 -8.16
CA ILE A 114 8.59 -3.22 -6.85
C ILE A 114 8.39 -4.28 -5.76
N LEU A 115 7.49 -5.23 -5.99
CA LEU A 115 7.28 -6.33 -5.04
C LEU A 115 8.57 -7.13 -4.86
N ASP A 116 9.27 -7.44 -5.95
CA ASP A 116 10.53 -8.16 -5.88
C ASP A 116 11.59 -7.40 -5.10
N HIS A 117 11.66 -6.09 -5.31
CA HIS A 117 12.65 -5.25 -4.64
C HIS A 117 12.43 -5.22 -3.12
N TYR A 118 11.19 -5.10 -2.67
CA TYR A 118 10.90 -4.94 -1.25
C TYR A 118 10.62 -6.24 -0.51
N LEU A 119 10.21 -7.30 -1.21
CA LEU A 119 9.78 -8.55 -0.59
C LEU A 119 10.67 -9.75 -0.92
N ALA A 120 11.71 -9.57 -1.71
CA ALA A 120 12.63 -10.66 -2.01
C ALA A 120 13.31 -11.14 -0.73
N PRO A 121 13.52 -12.46 -0.60
CA PRO A 121 14.20 -13.02 0.57
C PRO A 121 15.66 -12.61 0.68
#